data_21946c212549b2d128a861c8f94a5fe5
#
_entry.id   21946c212549b2d128a861c8f94a5fe5
#
_cell.length_a   1.000
_cell.length_b   1.000
_cell.length_c   1.000
_cell.angle_alpha   90.00
_cell.angle_beta   90.00
_cell.angle_gamma   90.00
#
_symmetry.space_group_name_H-M   'P 1'
#
loop_
_entity.id
_entity.type
_entity.pdbx_description
1 polymer ?
#
loop_
_entity_poly.entity_id
_entity_poly.type
_entity_poly.pdbx_seq_one_letter_code
_entity_poly.pdbx_strand_id
1 'polypeptide(L)'
;MDDHRPDSSVDRKEFLRRTGALGIAGAAALGFPLLETRAAGAAALLPPRDVIAAGGGATVKIGHIDGFSGVYAAASQSQQHGMEVAVAEAMRKNNRIKYEIIKGDDANKPATGTTEAKRLISQEKVDVLTGCLSSGVGLAVSATAAENNTFFLAVGTHDTNITGAKAHRVTFRQTCSNAMLANAVGPALLKHGKKWYFIIADYAFGTDARDRLKKILLAQGGTSVGEDLHPLGQTDYSSYLTKARNTDANVLVFCNYGPDCQNATKAAVQLGLNKKMLFGGILCGNDVAVGMPVDDLVGSLWGYVWGPEAGGDAPRVYNALKPNVSEVDWRQYLGYMAAKNIINRVNAAGSTATEKIVEAFENYHYDAAKKSGAYFRKCDHQAIQQTYAGEIIAKNKRRSPNEYFTIASTVGGEYAAEPCSNADSTAAEKVITSEKIGPREGYTVVSTK
;
A
#
# COMPACT_ATOMS: atom_id res chain seq x y z
N MET A 1 51.13 -35.32 -8.41
CA MET A 1 49.93 -36.16 -8.56
C MET A 1 48.77 -35.19 -8.70
N ASP A 2 48.29 -35.16 -9.92
CA ASP A 2 47.55 -34.04 -10.53
C ASP A 2 46.17 -33.79 -9.97
N ASP A 3 45.96 -32.51 -9.72
CA ASP A 3 44.65 -31.91 -9.32
C ASP A 3 43.95 -31.45 -10.62
N HIS A 4 42.97 -32.21 -11.11
CA HIS A 4 42.13 -31.86 -12.25
C HIS A 4 40.75 -31.37 -11.75
N ARG A 5 40.57 -30.04 -11.68
CA ARG A 5 39.25 -29.41 -11.66
C ARG A 5 38.81 -29.12 -13.11
N PRO A 6 37.60 -29.45 -13.52
CA PRO A 6 37.07 -29.03 -14.81
C PRO A 6 36.55 -27.60 -14.76
N ASP A 7 37.08 -26.81 -15.69
CA ASP A 7 36.65 -25.45 -16.03
C ASP A 7 35.27 -25.49 -16.73
N SER A 8 34.28 -24.78 -16.19
CA SER A 8 32.93 -24.67 -16.77
C SER A 8 32.63 -23.22 -17.17
N SER A 9 33.33 -22.73 -18.18
CA SER A 9 32.93 -21.51 -18.90
C SER A 9 32.32 -21.90 -20.25
N VAL A 10 31.01 -22.13 -20.29
CA VAL A 10 30.27 -22.25 -21.56
C VAL A 10 29.93 -20.87 -22.06
N ASP A 11 30.53 -20.51 -23.20
CA ASP A 11 30.31 -19.22 -23.88
C ASP A 11 28.84 -19.08 -24.33
N ARG A 12 28.19 -18.01 -23.86
CA ARG A 12 26.80 -17.66 -24.12
C ARG A 12 26.46 -17.49 -25.61
N LYS A 13 27.48 -17.30 -26.45
CA LYS A 13 27.32 -17.17 -27.91
C LYS A 13 27.17 -18.49 -28.61
N GLU A 14 27.69 -19.57 -28.05
CA GLU A 14 27.62 -20.92 -28.64
C GLU A 14 26.27 -21.60 -28.32
N PHE A 15 25.64 -21.27 -27.22
CA PHE A 15 24.27 -21.74 -26.87
C PHE A 15 23.21 -21.22 -27.85
N LEU A 16 23.32 -19.97 -28.31
CA LEU A 16 22.38 -19.35 -29.24
C LEU A 16 22.54 -19.79 -30.70
N ARG A 17 23.65 -20.40 -31.07
CA ARG A 17 23.88 -20.96 -32.41
C ARG A 17 23.31 -22.35 -32.64
N ARG A 18 23.04 -23.11 -31.56
CA ARG A 18 22.54 -24.50 -31.66
C ARG A 18 21.02 -24.62 -31.61
N THR A 19 20.30 -23.57 -31.33
CA THR A 19 18.83 -23.55 -31.32
C THR A 19 18.17 -22.87 -32.52
N GLY A 20 18.95 -22.42 -33.49
CA GLY A 20 18.52 -21.65 -34.65
C GLY A 20 18.46 -22.38 -36.00
N ALA A 21 18.41 -23.71 -36.02
CA ALA A 21 18.36 -24.42 -37.30
C ALA A 21 17.58 -25.75 -37.16
N LEU A 22 16.25 -25.68 -37.10
CA LEU A 22 15.39 -26.77 -37.53
C LEU A 22 14.28 -26.18 -38.38
N GLY A 23 14.46 -26.36 -39.68
CA GLY A 23 13.71 -25.77 -40.75
C GLY A 23 12.26 -26.23 -40.81
N ILE A 24 11.47 -25.32 -41.28
CA ILE A 24 10.14 -25.54 -41.83
C ILE A 24 10.30 -26.33 -43.13
N ALA A 25 10.02 -27.62 -43.13
CA ALA A 25 9.70 -28.38 -44.34
C ALA A 25 8.94 -29.69 -43.95
N GLY A 26 7.68 -29.79 -44.32
CA GLY A 26 6.96 -31.06 -44.44
C GLY A 26 5.79 -31.30 -43.48
N ALA A 27 4.65 -30.68 -43.72
CA ALA A 27 3.33 -31.22 -43.35
C ALA A 27 2.25 -30.58 -44.20
N ALA A 28 2.28 -30.91 -45.47
CA ALA A 28 1.13 -30.74 -46.34
C ALA A 28 0.61 -32.13 -46.70
N ALA A 29 -0.38 -32.63 -45.95
CA ALA A 29 -1.34 -33.65 -46.35
C ALA A 29 -1.94 -34.33 -45.08
N LEU A 30 -2.88 -33.72 -44.44
CA LEU A 30 -3.99 -34.38 -43.71
C LEU A 30 -4.97 -33.24 -43.39
N GLY A 31 -6.13 -33.25 -44.11
CA GLY A 31 -7.13 -32.18 -44.04
C GLY A 31 -7.80 -32.07 -42.67
N PHE A 32 -7.31 -31.20 -41.87
CA PHE A 32 -8.03 -30.64 -40.74
C PHE A 32 -8.42 -29.19 -41.07
N PRO A 33 -9.67 -28.78 -40.81
CA PRO A 33 -10.06 -27.40 -41.04
C PRO A 33 -9.17 -26.50 -40.14
N LEU A 34 -8.49 -25.52 -40.74
CA LEU A 34 -7.85 -24.42 -40.04
C LEU A 34 -8.92 -23.72 -39.21
N LEU A 35 -8.92 -23.97 -37.91
CA LEU A 35 -9.54 -23.05 -36.96
C LEU A 35 -8.76 -21.72 -37.10
N GLU A 36 -9.40 -20.78 -37.80
CA GLU A 36 -9.02 -19.38 -37.70
C GLU A 36 -9.02 -19.02 -36.20
N THR A 37 -7.84 -18.95 -35.59
CA THR A 37 -7.66 -18.24 -34.34
C THR A 37 -8.01 -16.78 -34.65
N ARG A 38 -9.28 -16.42 -34.44
CA ARG A 38 -9.65 -15.02 -34.29
C ARG A 38 -8.68 -14.48 -33.22
N ALA A 39 -7.77 -13.59 -33.65
CA ALA A 39 -7.04 -12.75 -32.78
C ALA A 39 -8.04 -12.16 -31.78
N ALA A 40 -7.86 -12.45 -30.48
CA ALA A 40 -8.64 -11.83 -29.44
C ALA A 40 -8.53 -10.34 -29.69
N GLY A 41 -9.65 -9.72 -30.08
CA GLY A 41 -9.67 -8.32 -30.45
C GLY A 41 -9.08 -7.53 -29.30
N ALA A 42 -8.03 -6.77 -29.58
CA ALA A 42 -7.57 -5.73 -28.66
C ALA A 42 -8.82 -4.94 -28.25
N ALA A 43 -9.18 -4.99 -26.98
CA ALA A 43 -10.28 -4.18 -26.46
C ALA A 43 -10.00 -2.77 -26.92
N ALA A 44 -10.87 -2.20 -27.75
CA ALA A 44 -10.69 -0.87 -28.28
C ALA A 44 -10.61 0.08 -27.08
N LEU A 45 -9.40 0.62 -26.81
CA LEU A 45 -9.19 1.62 -25.77
C LEU A 45 -10.18 2.76 -26.09
N LEU A 46 -10.93 3.16 -25.07
CA LEU A 46 -11.83 4.31 -25.23
C LEU A 46 -10.98 5.52 -25.60
N PRO A 47 -11.44 6.33 -26.56
CA PRO A 47 -10.75 7.57 -26.84
C PRO A 47 -10.75 8.45 -25.59
N PRO A 48 -9.60 9.09 -25.25
CA PRO A 48 -9.52 10.04 -24.14
C PRO A 48 -10.54 11.16 -24.35
N ARG A 49 -11.20 11.58 -23.28
CA ARG A 49 -12.17 12.67 -23.31
C ARG A 49 -11.54 13.93 -22.72
N ASP A 50 -11.68 15.03 -23.43
CA ASP A 50 -11.36 16.34 -22.89
C ASP A 50 -12.47 16.78 -21.94
N VAL A 51 -12.17 16.74 -20.64
CA VAL A 51 -13.15 16.95 -19.57
C VAL A 51 -13.56 18.45 -19.49
N ILE A 52 -12.66 19.35 -19.86
CA ILE A 52 -12.88 20.81 -19.80
C ILE A 52 -13.53 21.34 -21.07
N ALA A 53 -13.21 20.77 -22.23
CA ALA A 53 -13.76 21.21 -23.52
C ALA A 53 -15.26 20.87 -23.68
N ALA A 54 -15.79 19.95 -22.89
CA ALA A 54 -17.18 19.48 -22.95
C ALA A 54 -18.18 20.45 -22.27
N GLY A 55 -17.98 21.73 -22.31
CA GLY A 55 -18.93 22.82 -22.02
C GLY A 55 -20.05 22.55 -21.01
N GLY A 56 -19.77 21.99 -19.81
CA GLY A 56 -20.74 21.70 -18.74
C GLY A 56 -21.44 20.34 -18.87
N GLY A 57 -21.31 19.48 -17.84
CA GLY A 57 -21.98 18.19 -17.76
C GLY A 57 -21.10 16.94 -18.01
N ALA A 58 -19.77 17.09 -18.12
CA ALA A 58 -18.88 15.94 -18.17
C ALA A 58 -18.94 15.11 -16.86
N THR A 59 -18.95 13.78 -16.99
CA THR A 59 -18.86 12.85 -15.85
C THR A 59 -17.51 12.16 -15.91
N VAL A 60 -16.77 12.19 -14.81
CA VAL A 60 -15.56 11.41 -14.56
C VAL A 60 -15.92 10.22 -13.68
N LYS A 61 -15.68 9.02 -14.16
CA LYS A 61 -15.98 7.77 -13.44
C LYS A 61 -14.73 7.24 -12.75
N ILE A 62 -14.83 7.06 -11.44
CA ILE A 62 -13.76 6.53 -10.57
C ILE A 62 -14.13 5.11 -10.17
N GLY A 63 -13.40 4.12 -10.67
CA GLY A 63 -13.56 2.74 -10.25
C GLY A 63 -12.85 2.49 -8.91
N HIS A 64 -13.60 2.21 -7.84
CA HIS A 64 -13.07 1.91 -6.52
C HIS A 64 -13.14 0.40 -6.28
N ILE A 65 -11.98 -0.27 -6.32
CA ILE A 65 -11.83 -1.70 -6.04
C ILE A 65 -11.33 -1.86 -4.63
N ASP A 66 -12.10 -2.58 -3.79
CA ASP A 66 -11.70 -2.88 -2.42
C ASP A 66 -12.42 -4.12 -1.90
N GLY A 67 -11.99 -4.68 -0.76
CA GLY A 67 -12.64 -5.82 -0.13
C GLY A 67 -13.91 -5.41 0.62
N PHE A 68 -14.99 -5.10 -0.10
CA PHE A 68 -16.28 -4.74 0.49
C PHE A 68 -17.00 -5.92 1.17
N SER A 69 -16.54 -7.14 0.89
CA SER A 69 -16.88 -8.36 1.63
C SER A 69 -15.64 -8.98 2.28
N GLY A 70 -15.83 -9.89 3.24
CA GLY A 70 -14.75 -10.60 3.91
C GLY A 70 -14.06 -9.79 5.00
N VAL A 71 -12.80 -10.13 5.26
CA VAL A 71 -12.01 -9.70 6.45
C VAL A 71 -11.82 -8.18 6.54
N TYR A 72 -11.77 -7.48 5.41
CA TYR A 72 -11.51 -6.04 5.35
C TYR A 72 -12.73 -5.17 5.06
N ALA A 73 -13.94 -5.74 5.10
CA ALA A 73 -15.16 -5.03 4.70
C ALA A 73 -15.36 -3.68 5.42
N ALA A 74 -15.16 -3.65 6.73
CA ALA A 74 -15.30 -2.42 7.51
C ALA A 74 -14.27 -1.35 7.11
N ALA A 75 -13.00 -1.73 6.93
CA ALA A 75 -11.95 -0.81 6.51
C ALA A 75 -12.18 -0.27 5.08
N SER A 76 -12.69 -1.11 4.17
CA SER A 76 -13.03 -0.72 2.82
C SER A 76 -14.21 0.25 2.77
N GLN A 77 -15.22 0.05 3.63
CA GLN A 77 -16.34 0.99 3.80
C GLN A 77 -15.88 2.33 4.36
N SER A 78 -14.97 2.33 5.33
CA SER A 78 -14.34 3.55 5.84
C SER A 78 -13.61 4.31 4.73
N GLN A 79 -12.82 3.63 3.92
CA GLN A 79 -12.11 4.25 2.79
C GLN A 79 -13.08 4.83 1.77
N GLN A 80 -14.14 4.10 1.42
CA GLN A 80 -15.22 4.58 0.54
C GLN A 80 -15.88 5.86 1.07
N HIS A 81 -16.21 5.89 2.36
CA HIS A 81 -16.80 7.08 2.98
C HIS A 81 -15.93 8.32 2.80
N GLY A 82 -14.62 8.19 3.02
CA GLY A 82 -13.68 9.30 2.80
C GLY A 82 -13.70 9.82 1.36
N MET A 83 -13.75 8.91 0.39
CA MET A 83 -13.86 9.28 -1.03
C MET A 83 -15.16 10.02 -1.34
N GLU A 84 -16.28 9.55 -0.80
CA GLU A 84 -17.60 10.17 -1.00
C GLU A 84 -17.64 11.59 -0.43
N VAL A 85 -17.03 11.82 0.75
CA VAL A 85 -16.90 13.16 1.35
C VAL A 85 -16.10 14.10 0.44
N ALA A 86 -14.97 13.66 -0.08
CA ALA A 86 -14.14 14.49 -0.99
C ALA A 86 -14.86 14.82 -2.30
N VAL A 87 -15.55 13.84 -2.90
CA VAL A 87 -16.37 14.04 -4.10
C VAL A 87 -17.50 15.05 -3.82
N ALA A 88 -18.22 14.91 -2.71
CA ALA A 88 -19.29 15.84 -2.32
C ALA A 88 -18.75 17.26 -2.11
N GLU A 89 -17.57 17.42 -1.49
CA GLU A 89 -16.93 18.74 -1.35
C GLU A 89 -16.56 19.34 -2.72
N ALA A 90 -16.00 18.55 -3.62
CA ALA A 90 -15.62 19.01 -4.95
C ALA A 90 -16.83 19.47 -5.78
N MET A 91 -17.91 18.69 -5.75
CA MET A 91 -19.15 18.99 -6.47
C MET A 91 -19.88 20.23 -5.92
N ARG A 92 -19.77 20.51 -4.62
CA ARG A 92 -20.28 21.76 -4.03
C ARG A 92 -19.48 22.98 -4.48
N LYS A 93 -18.17 22.85 -4.69
CA LYS A 93 -17.28 23.94 -5.15
C LYS A 93 -17.39 24.19 -6.64
N ASN A 94 -17.58 23.15 -7.43
CA ASN A 94 -17.66 23.23 -8.88
C ASN A 94 -18.56 22.11 -9.43
N ASN A 95 -19.68 22.48 -10.00
CA ASN A 95 -20.68 21.57 -10.57
C ASN A 95 -20.52 21.33 -12.08
N ARG A 96 -19.44 21.83 -12.70
CA ARG A 96 -19.21 21.65 -14.15
C ARG A 96 -18.79 20.21 -14.51
N ILE A 97 -18.17 19.52 -13.57
CA ILE A 97 -17.75 18.12 -13.73
C ILE A 97 -18.41 17.31 -12.63
N LYS A 98 -19.14 16.27 -13.02
CA LYS A 98 -19.68 15.27 -12.10
C LYS A 98 -18.61 14.18 -11.86
N TYR A 99 -18.42 13.78 -10.61
CA TYR A 99 -17.57 12.66 -10.24
C TYR A 99 -18.47 11.53 -9.74
N GLU A 100 -18.29 10.34 -10.32
CA GLU A 100 -19.07 9.14 -9.96
C GLU A 100 -18.14 8.04 -9.49
N ILE A 101 -18.41 7.45 -8.31
CA ILE A 101 -17.63 6.33 -7.78
C ILE A 101 -18.38 5.04 -8.07
N ILE A 102 -17.75 4.11 -8.77
CA ILE A 102 -18.29 2.80 -9.12
C ILE A 102 -17.49 1.74 -8.36
N LYS A 103 -18.19 0.94 -7.53
CA LYS A 103 -17.56 -0.06 -6.67
C LYS A 103 -17.26 -1.37 -7.40
N GLY A 104 -16.13 -1.98 -7.06
CA GLY A 104 -15.78 -3.36 -7.35
C GLY A 104 -15.38 -4.07 -6.06
N ASP A 105 -16.00 -5.21 -5.75
CA ASP A 105 -15.66 -6.01 -4.57
C ASP A 105 -14.63 -7.07 -4.92
N ASP A 106 -13.42 -6.94 -4.42
CA ASP A 106 -12.34 -7.90 -4.63
C ASP A 106 -12.37 -9.10 -3.67
N ALA A 107 -13.22 -9.06 -2.65
CA ALA A 107 -13.33 -10.09 -1.61
C ALA A 107 -11.96 -10.48 -1.00
N ASN A 108 -10.99 -9.58 -1.01
CA ASN A 108 -9.59 -9.75 -0.60
C ASN A 108 -8.81 -10.82 -1.39
N LYS A 109 -9.24 -11.12 -2.63
CA LYS A 109 -8.64 -12.14 -3.52
C LYS A 109 -8.07 -11.49 -4.78
N PRO A 110 -6.77 -11.69 -5.11
CA PRO A 110 -6.15 -11.10 -6.30
C PRO A 110 -6.87 -11.43 -7.62
N ALA A 111 -7.33 -12.68 -7.78
CA ALA A 111 -8.07 -13.09 -8.98
C ALA A 111 -9.40 -12.35 -9.14
N THR A 112 -10.15 -12.15 -8.04
CA THR A 112 -11.39 -11.38 -8.02
C THR A 112 -11.11 -9.92 -8.33
N GLY A 113 -10.07 -9.33 -7.72
CA GLY A 113 -9.64 -7.96 -8.00
C GLY A 113 -9.29 -7.73 -9.48
N THR A 114 -8.59 -8.68 -10.11
CA THR A 114 -8.34 -8.67 -11.57
C THR A 114 -9.63 -8.68 -12.37
N THR A 115 -10.59 -9.52 -12.00
CA THR A 115 -11.91 -9.61 -12.69
C THR A 115 -12.68 -8.30 -12.55
N GLU A 116 -12.73 -7.73 -11.35
CA GLU A 116 -13.39 -6.45 -11.09
C GLU A 116 -12.72 -5.29 -11.81
N ALA A 117 -11.39 -5.25 -11.86
CA ALA A 117 -10.67 -4.23 -12.64
C ALA A 117 -11.05 -4.30 -14.13
N LYS A 118 -11.06 -5.48 -14.72
CA LYS A 118 -11.48 -5.67 -16.12
C LYS A 118 -12.94 -5.27 -16.34
N ARG A 119 -13.85 -5.62 -15.41
CA ARG A 119 -15.27 -5.23 -15.47
C ARG A 119 -15.41 -3.70 -15.44
N LEU A 120 -14.78 -3.04 -14.48
CA LEU A 120 -14.84 -1.58 -14.34
C LEU A 120 -14.30 -0.87 -15.58
N ILE A 121 -13.18 -1.33 -16.14
CA ILE A 121 -12.58 -0.75 -17.33
C ILE A 121 -13.46 -1.01 -18.56
N SER A 122 -13.84 -2.27 -18.82
CA SER A 122 -14.45 -2.67 -20.11
C SER A 122 -15.95 -2.46 -20.16
N GLN A 123 -16.69 -2.65 -19.05
CA GLN A 123 -18.15 -2.56 -19.01
C GLN A 123 -18.62 -1.20 -18.48
N GLU A 124 -18.11 -0.80 -17.30
CA GLU A 124 -18.48 0.47 -16.66
C GLU A 124 -17.80 1.70 -17.29
N LYS A 125 -16.70 1.46 -18.04
CA LYS A 125 -15.95 2.51 -18.73
C LYS A 125 -15.44 3.57 -17.78
N VAL A 126 -14.81 3.13 -16.65
CA VAL A 126 -14.19 4.05 -15.71
C VAL A 126 -13.00 4.76 -16.32
N ASP A 127 -12.80 6.02 -15.94
CA ASP A 127 -11.69 6.85 -16.41
C ASP A 127 -10.40 6.58 -15.60
N VAL A 128 -10.55 6.23 -14.31
CA VAL A 128 -9.45 5.91 -13.41
C VAL A 128 -9.84 4.76 -12.47
N LEU A 129 -8.85 3.99 -12.03
CA LEU A 129 -9.00 3.00 -10.96
C LEU A 129 -8.35 3.52 -9.68
N THR A 130 -8.91 3.11 -8.54
CA THR A 130 -8.34 3.42 -7.22
C THR A 130 -8.73 2.37 -6.18
N GLY A 131 -8.09 2.39 -5.01
CA GLY A 131 -8.45 1.50 -3.89
C GLY A 131 -7.39 0.47 -3.55
N CYS A 132 -7.81 -0.78 -3.42
CA CYS A 132 -7.04 -1.97 -3.09
C CYS A 132 -6.36 -1.89 -1.72
N LEU A 133 -7.14 -2.23 -0.68
CA LEU A 133 -6.61 -2.36 0.69
C LEU A 133 -5.65 -3.55 0.79
N SER A 134 -6.02 -4.71 0.22
CA SER A 134 -5.14 -5.89 0.18
C SER A 134 -3.96 -5.67 -0.76
N SER A 135 -2.72 -5.83 -0.25
CA SER A 135 -1.53 -5.65 -1.07
C SER A 135 -1.44 -6.66 -2.22
N GLY A 136 -1.86 -7.91 -1.99
CA GLY A 136 -1.91 -8.92 -3.06
C GLY A 136 -2.87 -8.53 -4.19
N VAL A 137 -4.03 -7.95 -3.84
CA VAL A 137 -5.00 -7.42 -4.82
C VAL A 137 -4.40 -6.21 -5.54
N GLY A 138 -3.83 -5.25 -4.80
CA GLY A 138 -3.24 -4.04 -5.37
C GLY A 138 -2.18 -4.34 -6.43
N LEU A 139 -1.32 -5.33 -6.18
CA LEU A 139 -0.32 -5.79 -7.16
C LEU A 139 -0.98 -6.37 -8.43
N ALA A 140 -2.03 -7.17 -8.28
CA ALA A 140 -2.75 -7.76 -9.42
C ALA A 140 -3.53 -6.71 -10.22
N VAL A 141 -4.19 -5.77 -9.53
CA VAL A 141 -4.91 -4.67 -10.18
C VAL A 141 -3.95 -3.72 -10.88
N SER A 142 -2.78 -3.44 -10.30
CA SER A 142 -1.73 -2.63 -10.92
C SER A 142 -1.28 -3.20 -12.27
N ALA A 143 -1.03 -4.52 -12.34
CA ALA A 143 -0.69 -5.20 -13.58
C ALA A 143 -1.85 -5.13 -14.60
N THR A 144 -3.09 -5.38 -14.14
CA THR A 144 -4.29 -5.29 -15.00
C THR A 144 -4.51 -3.87 -15.54
N ALA A 145 -4.29 -2.84 -14.71
CA ALA A 145 -4.39 -1.44 -15.12
C ALA A 145 -3.34 -1.09 -16.19
N ALA A 146 -2.11 -1.59 -16.05
CA ALA A 146 -1.05 -1.41 -17.02
C ALA A 146 -1.38 -2.08 -18.37
N GLU A 147 -1.85 -3.33 -18.34
CA GLU A 147 -2.28 -4.07 -19.53
C GLU A 147 -3.40 -3.34 -20.33
N ASN A 148 -4.24 -2.58 -19.62
CA ASN A 148 -5.39 -1.87 -20.20
C ASN A 148 -5.16 -0.35 -20.33
N ASN A 149 -3.93 0.11 -20.13
CA ASN A 149 -3.56 1.53 -20.17
C ASN A 149 -4.53 2.42 -19.37
N THR A 150 -4.81 2.04 -18.11
CA THR A 150 -5.73 2.75 -17.23
C THR A 150 -4.97 3.25 -16.00
N PHE A 151 -5.14 4.53 -15.64
CA PHE A 151 -4.52 5.10 -14.44
C PHE A 151 -5.02 4.38 -13.19
N PHE A 152 -4.10 4.04 -12.28
CA PHE A 152 -4.41 3.41 -10.99
C PHE A 152 -3.73 4.13 -9.83
N LEU A 153 -4.52 4.60 -8.87
CA LEU A 153 -4.04 5.13 -7.61
C LEU A 153 -4.27 4.10 -6.49
N ALA A 154 -3.22 3.41 -6.08
CA ALA A 154 -3.26 2.48 -4.95
C ALA A 154 -3.36 3.25 -3.62
N VAL A 155 -4.41 2.99 -2.84
CA VAL A 155 -4.74 3.75 -1.63
C VAL A 155 -4.36 3.01 -0.36
N GLY A 156 -4.68 1.70 -0.27
CA GLY A 156 -4.44 0.87 0.90
C GLY A 156 -3.32 -0.15 0.76
N THR A 157 -2.66 -0.21 -0.39
CA THR A 157 -1.59 -1.17 -0.71
C THR A 157 -0.27 -0.72 -0.10
N HIS A 158 0.19 -1.38 0.97
CA HIS A 158 1.43 -1.04 1.66
C HIS A 158 2.66 -1.82 1.19
N ASP A 159 2.49 -2.93 0.43
CA ASP A 159 3.63 -3.71 -0.11
C ASP A 159 4.56 -2.80 -0.92
N THR A 160 5.85 -2.83 -0.57
CA THR A 160 6.86 -1.94 -1.16
C THR A 160 7.02 -2.16 -2.66
N ASN A 161 6.72 -3.36 -3.16
CA ASN A 161 6.96 -3.72 -4.55
C ASN A 161 6.05 -3.00 -5.55
N ILE A 162 4.87 -2.48 -5.14
CA ILE A 162 3.92 -1.85 -6.08
C ILE A 162 4.50 -0.59 -6.74
N THR A 163 5.39 0.12 -6.05
CA THR A 163 6.18 1.25 -6.57
C THR A 163 7.69 0.93 -6.63
N GLY A 164 8.06 -0.33 -6.44
CA GLY A 164 9.41 -0.87 -6.49
C GLY A 164 9.55 -1.89 -7.62
N ALA A 165 9.91 -3.13 -7.28
CA ALA A 165 10.22 -4.18 -8.25
C ALA A 165 9.04 -4.58 -9.18
N LYS A 166 7.80 -4.23 -8.81
CA LYS A 166 6.58 -4.49 -9.61
C LYS A 166 5.86 -3.19 -9.98
N ALA A 167 6.61 -2.10 -10.11
CA ALA A 167 6.05 -0.82 -10.50
C ALA A 167 5.57 -0.83 -11.96
N HIS A 168 4.51 -0.10 -12.24
CA HIS A 168 3.99 0.17 -13.57
C HIS A 168 3.78 1.66 -13.77
N ARG A 169 4.06 2.18 -14.98
CA ARG A 169 3.96 3.59 -15.30
C ARG A 169 2.61 4.22 -14.94
N VAL A 170 1.53 3.48 -15.07
CA VAL A 170 0.17 3.98 -14.80
C VAL A 170 -0.22 3.93 -13.33
N THR A 171 0.66 3.41 -12.45
CA THR A 171 0.34 3.15 -11.04
C THR A 171 1.05 4.15 -10.13
N PHE A 172 0.28 4.77 -9.25
CA PHE A 172 0.74 5.62 -8.15
C PHE A 172 0.31 5.03 -6.81
N ARG A 173 1.08 5.31 -5.74
CA ARG A 173 0.68 4.91 -4.39
C ARG A 173 0.49 6.12 -3.49
N GLN A 174 -0.74 6.24 -2.94
CA GLN A 174 -1.14 7.32 -2.02
C GLN A 174 -0.61 7.11 -0.60
N THR A 175 -0.61 5.87 -0.11
CA THR A 175 -0.25 5.55 1.28
C THR A 175 1.25 5.39 1.49
N CYS A 176 1.69 5.31 2.75
CA CYS A 176 3.05 4.92 3.10
C CYS A 176 3.32 3.46 2.71
N SER A 177 4.54 3.16 2.24
CA SER A 177 4.98 1.78 2.05
C SER A 177 5.28 1.08 3.38
N ASN A 178 5.34 -0.25 3.37
CA ASN A 178 5.87 -1.00 4.51
C ASN A 178 7.32 -0.58 4.84
N ALA A 179 8.13 -0.23 3.85
CA ALA A 179 9.47 0.31 4.10
C ALA A 179 9.41 1.63 4.87
N MET A 180 8.52 2.56 4.48
CA MET A 180 8.33 3.83 5.19
C MET A 180 7.84 3.61 6.63
N LEU A 181 6.86 2.73 6.82
CA LEU A 181 6.34 2.38 8.15
C LEU A 181 7.41 1.72 9.03
N ALA A 182 8.17 0.78 8.47
CA ALA A 182 9.26 0.11 9.17
C ALA A 182 10.36 1.10 9.58
N ASN A 183 10.71 2.05 8.70
CA ASN A 183 11.68 3.10 9.00
C ASN A 183 11.18 4.07 10.10
N ALA A 184 9.86 4.20 10.28
CA ALA A 184 9.30 5.00 11.37
C ALA A 184 9.23 4.22 12.69
N VAL A 185 8.73 2.98 12.70
CA VAL A 185 8.50 2.22 13.94
C VAL A 185 9.68 1.37 14.37
N GLY A 186 10.47 0.84 13.43
CA GLY A 186 11.59 -0.07 13.72
C GLY A 186 12.62 0.51 14.71
N PRO A 187 13.12 1.75 14.52
CA PRO A 187 14.03 2.38 15.47
C PRO A 187 13.42 2.55 16.88
N ALA A 188 12.11 2.77 16.97
CA ALA A 188 11.43 2.86 18.27
C ALA A 188 11.36 1.49 18.96
N LEU A 189 11.04 0.42 18.22
CA LEU A 189 11.03 -0.96 18.75
C LEU A 189 12.41 -1.42 19.23
N LEU A 190 13.49 -1.04 18.53
CA LEU A 190 14.87 -1.39 18.91
C LEU A 190 15.30 -0.88 20.28
N LYS A 191 14.70 0.22 20.78
CA LYS A 191 14.95 0.74 22.13
C LYS A 191 14.50 -0.22 23.23
N HIS A 192 13.58 -1.14 22.93
CA HIS A 192 13.01 -2.09 23.86
C HIS A 192 13.68 -3.46 23.80
N GLY A 193 14.65 -3.64 22.92
CA GLY A 193 15.46 -4.84 22.81
C GLY A 193 15.64 -5.31 21.38
N LYS A 194 16.60 -6.21 21.20
CA LYS A 194 17.07 -6.65 19.88
C LYS A 194 16.73 -8.12 19.56
N LYS A 195 15.89 -8.75 20.35
CA LYS A 195 15.39 -10.13 20.12
C LYS A 195 13.89 -10.05 19.81
N TRP A 196 13.54 -10.22 18.55
CA TRP A 196 12.15 -10.06 18.10
C TRP A 196 11.56 -11.39 17.65
N TYR A 197 10.26 -11.59 17.95
CA TYR A 197 9.45 -12.68 17.42
C TYR A 197 8.36 -12.08 16.51
N PHE A 198 8.14 -12.69 15.33
CA PHE A 198 7.21 -12.17 14.34
C PHE A 198 5.95 -13.04 14.19
N ILE A 199 4.78 -12.43 14.19
CA ILE A 199 3.49 -13.01 13.79
C ILE A 199 3.08 -12.37 12.48
N ILE A 200 2.94 -13.16 11.42
CA ILE A 200 2.95 -12.69 10.04
C ILE A 200 1.72 -13.21 9.31
N ALA A 201 0.92 -12.31 8.74
CA ALA A 201 -0.13 -12.71 7.81
C ALA A 201 0.49 -13.20 6.49
N ASP A 202 0.15 -14.41 6.06
CA ASP A 202 0.75 -15.10 4.91
C ASP A 202 0.19 -14.57 3.57
N TYR A 203 0.49 -13.30 3.29
CA TYR A 203 0.25 -12.65 1.99
C TYR A 203 1.19 -11.45 1.81
N ALA A 204 1.17 -10.84 0.63
CA ALA A 204 2.15 -9.81 0.21
C ALA A 204 2.43 -8.72 1.26
N PHE A 205 1.38 -8.20 1.93
CA PHE A 205 1.56 -7.18 2.99
C PHE A 205 2.39 -7.71 4.17
N GLY A 206 2.00 -8.87 4.74
CA GLY A 206 2.63 -9.38 5.97
C GLY A 206 4.08 -9.80 5.74
N THR A 207 4.36 -10.48 4.64
CA THR A 207 5.71 -10.94 4.29
C THR A 207 6.65 -9.76 3.98
N ASP A 208 6.22 -8.76 3.21
CA ASP A 208 7.03 -7.55 2.96
C ASP A 208 7.24 -6.76 4.26
N ALA A 209 6.21 -6.61 5.10
CA ALA A 209 6.31 -5.94 6.40
C ALA A 209 7.37 -6.59 7.31
N ARG A 210 7.33 -7.93 7.43
CA ARG A 210 8.33 -8.70 8.15
C ARG A 210 9.72 -8.46 7.60
N ASP A 211 9.91 -8.51 6.28
CA ASP A 211 11.21 -8.37 5.64
C ASP A 211 11.80 -6.97 5.88
N ARG A 212 10.99 -5.91 5.83
CA ARG A 212 11.42 -4.54 6.12
C ARG A 212 11.85 -4.37 7.57
N LEU A 213 11.05 -4.82 8.53
CA LEU A 213 11.39 -4.74 9.96
C LEU A 213 12.59 -5.63 10.30
N LYS A 214 12.65 -6.85 9.78
CA LYS A 214 13.78 -7.77 9.99
C LYS A 214 15.09 -7.21 9.43
N LYS A 215 15.06 -6.54 8.27
CA LYS A 215 16.22 -5.83 7.71
C LYS A 215 16.76 -4.78 8.67
N ILE A 216 15.89 -3.98 9.28
CA ILE A 216 16.27 -2.96 10.28
C ILE A 216 16.86 -3.62 11.53
N LEU A 217 16.19 -4.67 12.06
CA LEU A 217 16.63 -5.42 13.21
C LEU A 217 18.06 -5.96 13.02
N LEU A 218 18.30 -6.67 11.91
CA LEU A 218 19.58 -7.29 11.60
C LEU A 218 20.69 -6.24 11.38
N ALA A 219 20.39 -5.14 10.70
CA ALA A 219 21.32 -4.04 10.47
C ALA A 219 21.81 -3.39 11.79
N GLN A 220 21.04 -3.52 12.87
CA GLN A 220 21.38 -3.02 14.20
C GLN A 220 21.94 -4.10 15.14
N GLY A 221 22.33 -5.26 14.58
CA GLY A 221 22.86 -6.38 15.34
C GLY A 221 21.84 -7.11 16.22
N GLY A 222 20.56 -7.03 15.84
CA GLY A 222 19.49 -7.77 16.49
C GLY A 222 19.26 -9.14 15.86
N THR A 223 18.36 -9.92 16.43
CA THR A 223 18.06 -11.31 16.04
C THR A 223 16.56 -11.55 15.99
N SER A 224 16.08 -12.17 14.92
CA SER A 224 14.77 -12.80 14.87
C SER A 224 14.86 -14.15 15.60
N VAL A 225 14.26 -14.25 16.78
CA VAL A 225 14.29 -15.46 17.60
C VAL A 225 13.18 -16.44 17.24
N GLY A 226 12.32 -16.08 16.30
CA GLY A 226 11.30 -16.92 15.70
C GLY A 226 10.31 -16.12 14.88
N GLU A 227 9.61 -16.82 14.02
CA GLU A 227 8.57 -16.27 13.18
C GLU A 227 7.54 -17.33 12.79
N ASP A 228 6.27 -16.94 12.74
CA ASP A 228 5.18 -17.80 12.29
C ASP A 228 4.30 -17.05 11.28
N LEU A 229 3.96 -17.75 10.21
CA LEU A 229 2.98 -17.30 9.22
C LEU A 229 1.60 -17.88 9.58
N HIS A 230 0.57 -17.07 9.40
CA HIS A 230 -0.82 -17.48 9.56
C HIS A 230 -1.66 -17.07 8.33
N PRO A 231 -2.69 -17.84 7.96
CA PRO A 231 -3.58 -17.46 6.87
C PRO A 231 -4.34 -16.16 7.21
N LEU A 232 -4.75 -15.44 6.17
CA LEU A 232 -5.63 -14.27 6.30
C LEU A 232 -6.99 -14.70 6.88
N GLY A 233 -7.47 -13.97 7.89
CA GLY A 233 -8.71 -14.28 8.61
C GLY A 233 -8.54 -15.33 9.72
N GLN A 234 -7.32 -15.50 10.24
CA GLN A 234 -7.03 -16.41 11.36
C GLN A 234 -7.76 -15.97 12.62
N THR A 235 -8.36 -16.94 13.34
CA THR A 235 -9.10 -16.68 14.57
C THR A 235 -8.40 -17.22 15.81
N ASP A 236 -7.72 -18.36 15.71
CA ASP A 236 -6.98 -18.99 16.83
C ASP A 236 -5.47 -18.80 16.67
N TYR A 237 -4.88 -18.08 17.58
CA TYR A 237 -3.43 -17.81 17.63
C TYR A 237 -2.67 -18.59 18.70
N SER A 238 -3.34 -19.48 19.44
CA SER A 238 -2.78 -20.16 20.62
C SER A 238 -1.48 -20.91 20.34
N SER A 239 -1.39 -21.63 19.22
CA SER A 239 -0.19 -22.40 18.84
C SER A 239 0.99 -21.48 18.50
N TYR A 240 0.76 -20.41 17.72
CA TYR A 240 1.78 -19.44 17.33
C TYR A 240 2.36 -18.70 18.55
N LEU A 241 1.46 -18.23 19.43
CA LEU A 241 1.85 -17.45 20.61
C LEU A 241 2.47 -18.31 21.73
N THR A 242 2.13 -19.59 21.80
CA THR A 242 2.83 -20.53 22.68
C THR A 242 4.29 -20.70 22.28
N LYS A 243 4.59 -20.77 20.98
CA LYS A 243 5.98 -20.78 20.51
C LYS A 243 6.69 -19.48 20.89
N ALA A 244 6.08 -18.30 20.63
CA ALA A 244 6.65 -17.02 21.01
C ALA A 244 6.94 -16.94 22.52
N ARG A 245 6.04 -17.43 23.37
CA ARG A 245 6.20 -17.45 24.84
C ARG A 245 7.44 -18.19 25.29
N ASN A 246 7.82 -19.25 24.57
CA ASN A 246 8.96 -20.13 24.92
C ASN A 246 10.31 -19.58 24.43
N THR A 247 10.33 -18.39 23.82
CA THR A 247 11.57 -17.71 23.40
C THR A 247 12.00 -16.65 24.43
N ASP A 248 13.18 -16.10 24.24
CA ASP A 248 13.69 -14.94 24.98
C ASP A 248 13.47 -13.60 24.23
N ALA A 249 12.41 -13.53 23.42
CA ALA A 249 12.05 -12.32 22.70
C ALA A 249 11.80 -11.14 23.67
N ASN A 250 12.29 -9.97 23.28
CA ASN A 250 12.00 -8.69 23.95
C ASN A 250 10.78 -8.00 23.35
N VAL A 251 10.55 -8.22 22.05
CA VAL A 251 9.47 -7.59 21.28
C VAL A 251 8.70 -8.67 20.53
N LEU A 252 7.38 -8.64 20.63
CA LEU A 252 6.45 -9.40 19.79
C LEU A 252 5.93 -8.49 18.70
N VAL A 253 6.29 -8.80 17.45
CA VAL A 253 6.04 -7.95 16.28
C VAL A 253 4.91 -8.53 15.45
N PHE A 254 3.86 -7.73 15.25
CA PHE A 254 2.70 -8.10 14.45
C PHE A 254 2.82 -7.52 13.03
N CYS A 255 2.96 -8.40 12.04
CA CYS A 255 2.95 -8.09 10.61
C CYS A 255 1.61 -8.54 10.01
N ASN A 256 0.52 -8.12 10.63
CA ASN A 256 -0.87 -8.35 10.23
C ASN A 256 -1.71 -7.09 10.48
N TYR A 257 -2.98 -7.10 10.06
CA TYR A 257 -3.85 -5.93 10.13
C TYR A 257 -5.31 -6.33 10.36
N GLY A 258 -6.13 -5.40 10.86
CA GLY A 258 -7.56 -5.59 11.05
C GLY A 258 -7.91 -6.68 12.07
N PRO A 259 -8.92 -7.52 11.79
CA PRO A 259 -9.33 -8.61 12.69
C PRO A 259 -8.21 -9.58 13.06
N ASP A 260 -7.26 -9.83 12.16
CA ASP A 260 -6.11 -10.70 12.45
C ASP A 260 -5.23 -10.11 13.55
N CYS A 261 -4.95 -8.79 13.50
CA CYS A 261 -4.20 -8.10 14.53
C CYS A 261 -4.97 -8.05 15.86
N GLN A 262 -6.28 -7.80 15.81
CA GLN A 262 -7.15 -7.80 16.99
C GLN A 262 -7.16 -9.17 17.70
N ASN A 263 -7.34 -10.25 16.95
CA ASN A 263 -7.39 -11.59 17.50
C ASN A 263 -6.02 -12.02 18.06
N ALA A 264 -4.95 -11.75 17.32
CA ALA A 264 -3.59 -12.08 17.75
C ALA A 264 -3.20 -11.34 19.03
N THR A 265 -3.50 -10.03 19.14
CA THR A 265 -3.18 -9.25 20.34
C THR A 265 -4.02 -9.65 21.55
N LYS A 266 -5.32 -9.95 21.38
CA LYS A 266 -6.18 -10.50 22.44
C LYS A 266 -5.62 -11.80 22.98
N ALA A 267 -5.31 -12.75 22.11
CA ALA A 267 -4.75 -14.05 22.51
C ALA A 267 -3.37 -13.88 23.19
N ALA A 268 -2.54 -12.97 22.71
CA ALA A 268 -1.24 -12.70 23.32
C ALA A 268 -1.35 -12.11 24.73
N VAL A 269 -2.29 -11.20 24.96
CA VAL A 269 -2.58 -10.66 26.30
C VAL A 269 -3.14 -11.76 27.23
N GLN A 270 -4.06 -12.59 26.76
CA GLN A 270 -4.60 -13.72 27.53
C GLN A 270 -3.51 -14.70 27.98
N LEU A 271 -2.46 -14.87 27.16
CA LEU A 271 -1.28 -15.67 27.52
C LEU A 271 -0.26 -14.93 28.38
N GLY A 272 -0.51 -13.67 28.76
CA GLY A 272 0.35 -12.82 29.58
C GLY A 272 1.63 -12.35 28.89
N LEU A 273 1.69 -12.38 27.56
CA LEU A 273 2.90 -12.02 26.81
C LEU A 273 3.23 -10.52 26.91
N ASN A 274 2.22 -9.67 27.08
CA ASN A 274 2.39 -8.21 27.29
C ASN A 274 3.15 -7.87 28.59
N LYS A 275 3.24 -8.80 29.54
CA LYS A 275 4.04 -8.65 30.77
C LYS A 275 5.51 -9.06 30.55
N LYS A 276 5.82 -9.75 29.46
CA LYS A 276 7.14 -10.29 29.14
C LYS A 276 7.82 -9.57 27.98
N MET A 277 7.06 -9.12 27.02
CA MET A 277 7.52 -8.55 25.75
C MET A 277 6.80 -7.24 25.46
N LEU A 278 7.49 -6.26 24.86
CA LEU A 278 6.79 -5.16 24.24
C LEU A 278 6.03 -5.68 23.02
N PHE A 279 4.78 -5.24 22.84
CA PHE A 279 4.07 -5.45 21.59
C PHE A 279 4.31 -4.29 20.64
N GLY A 280 4.41 -4.60 19.35
CA GLY A 280 4.50 -3.61 18.32
C GLY A 280 4.21 -4.21 16.96
N GLY A 281 4.06 -3.36 15.95
CA GLY A 281 3.77 -3.87 14.62
C GLY A 281 3.91 -2.83 13.53
N ILE A 282 3.75 -3.32 12.31
CA ILE A 282 4.00 -2.49 11.13
C ILE A 282 2.91 -1.44 10.92
N LEU A 283 1.67 -1.73 11.33
CA LEU A 283 0.54 -0.87 11.03
C LEU A 283 -0.60 -1.06 12.02
N CYS A 284 -1.01 0.02 12.67
CA CYS A 284 -2.22 0.08 13.46
C CYS A 284 -2.78 1.52 13.47
N GLY A 285 -4.07 1.64 13.70
CA GLY A 285 -4.78 2.89 13.90
C GLY A 285 -6.04 2.66 14.70
N ASN A 286 -6.86 3.68 14.88
CA ASN A 286 -8.07 3.61 15.69
C ASN A 286 -9.06 2.53 15.19
N ASP A 287 -9.12 2.30 13.89
CA ASP A 287 -9.94 1.28 13.22
C ASP A 287 -9.62 -0.16 13.69
N VAL A 288 -8.37 -0.43 14.01
CA VAL A 288 -7.92 -1.73 14.55
C VAL A 288 -7.96 -1.71 16.08
N ALA A 289 -7.47 -0.63 16.69
CA ALA A 289 -7.32 -0.50 18.14
C ALA A 289 -8.67 -0.64 18.89
N VAL A 290 -9.78 -0.20 18.30
CA VAL A 290 -11.12 -0.35 18.87
C VAL A 290 -11.48 -1.80 19.22
N GLY A 291 -10.91 -2.75 18.51
CA GLY A 291 -11.11 -4.19 18.77
C GLY A 291 -9.96 -4.86 19.54
N MET A 292 -8.97 -4.10 20.02
CA MET A 292 -7.82 -4.62 20.77
C MET A 292 -8.00 -4.43 22.29
N PRO A 293 -7.28 -5.19 23.14
CA PRO A 293 -7.25 -4.95 24.58
C PRO A 293 -6.31 -3.77 24.91
N VAL A 294 -6.67 -2.57 24.45
CA VAL A 294 -5.78 -1.39 24.41
C VAL A 294 -5.25 -0.95 25.77
N ASP A 295 -6.01 -1.19 26.84
CA ASP A 295 -5.58 -0.84 28.19
C ASP A 295 -4.44 -1.77 28.72
N ASP A 296 -4.35 -2.98 28.17
CA ASP A 296 -3.24 -3.93 28.42
C ASP A 296 -2.04 -3.72 27.46
N LEU A 297 -2.18 -2.84 26.49
CA LEU A 297 -1.19 -2.57 25.43
C LEU A 297 -0.58 -1.17 25.52
N VAL A 298 -0.82 -0.47 26.63
CA VAL A 298 -0.24 0.88 26.85
C VAL A 298 1.29 0.84 26.70
N GLY A 299 1.84 1.77 25.92
CA GLY A 299 3.26 1.84 25.59
C GLY A 299 3.67 0.98 24.39
N SER A 300 2.76 0.18 23.81
CA SER A 300 3.05 -0.56 22.57
C SER A 300 3.20 0.40 21.38
N LEU A 301 4.06 0.01 20.40
CA LEU A 301 4.53 0.88 19.33
C LEU A 301 4.14 0.31 17.94
N TRP A 302 3.51 1.15 17.12
CA TRP A 302 2.94 0.74 15.84
C TRP A 302 3.30 1.72 14.73
N GLY A 303 3.49 1.22 13.51
CA GLY A 303 3.49 2.09 12.35
C GLY A 303 2.13 2.79 12.24
N TYR A 304 2.14 4.11 12.04
CA TYR A 304 0.95 4.95 12.11
C TYR A 304 0.89 5.92 10.93
N VAL A 305 -0.25 5.96 10.26
CA VAL A 305 -0.37 6.71 9.00
C VAL A 305 -0.85 8.13 9.23
N TRP A 306 -1.90 8.31 10.04
CA TRP A 306 -2.53 9.60 10.24
C TRP A 306 -3.51 9.59 11.43
N GLY A 307 -3.64 10.73 12.07
CA GLY A 307 -4.65 11.09 13.06
C GLY A 307 -4.80 12.61 13.12
N PRO A 308 -5.75 13.12 13.89
CA PRO A 308 -5.98 14.57 14.02
C PRO A 308 -4.77 15.32 14.58
N GLU A 309 -3.86 14.62 15.27
CA GLU A 309 -2.61 15.13 15.82
C GLU A 309 -1.46 15.21 14.79
N ALA A 310 -1.68 14.78 13.56
CA ALA A 310 -0.67 14.82 12.49
C ALA A 310 -0.25 16.26 12.09
N GLY A 311 -1.00 17.27 12.57
CA GLY A 311 -0.72 18.69 12.31
C GLY A 311 -1.22 19.17 10.94
N GLY A 312 -0.79 20.37 10.54
CA GLY A 312 -1.28 20.97 9.28
C GLY A 312 -2.80 21.09 9.25
N ASP A 313 -3.40 20.67 8.15
CA ASP A 313 -4.86 20.70 7.92
C ASP A 313 -5.60 19.47 8.51
N ALA A 314 -4.93 18.63 9.31
CA ALA A 314 -5.56 17.43 9.88
C ALA A 314 -6.84 17.69 10.67
N PRO A 315 -6.95 18.74 11.53
CA PRO A 315 -8.19 19.01 12.24
C PRO A 315 -9.37 19.34 11.31
N ARG A 316 -9.13 20.07 10.21
CA ARG A 316 -10.19 20.36 9.23
C ARG A 316 -10.64 19.09 8.50
N VAL A 317 -9.70 18.25 8.07
CA VAL A 317 -10.01 16.98 7.41
C VAL A 317 -10.75 16.05 8.36
N TYR A 318 -10.33 15.94 9.62
CA TYR A 318 -11.02 15.20 10.66
C TYR A 318 -12.49 15.65 10.80
N ASN A 319 -12.72 16.97 10.90
CA ASN A 319 -14.06 17.51 11.02
C ASN A 319 -14.93 17.31 9.77
N ALA A 320 -14.31 17.31 8.58
CA ALA A 320 -15.01 17.03 7.33
C ALA A 320 -15.47 15.55 7.23
N LEU A 321 -14.69 14.63 7.79
CA LEU A 321 -14.96 13.18 7.77
C LEU A 321 -15.95 12.75 8.87
N LYS A 322 -16.06 13.52 9.96
CA LYS A 322 -16.83 13.13 11.14
C LYS A 322 -18.34 12.98 10.94
N PRO A 323 -19.04 13.74 10.07
CA PRO A 323 -20.46 13.54 9.86
C PRO A 323 -20.79 12.11 9.41
N ASN A 324 -21.77 11.49 10.08
CA ASN A 324 -22.29 10.14 9.79
C ASN A 324 -21.35 8.97 10.13
N VAL A 325 -20.31 9.20 10.93
CA VAL A 325 -19.45 8.13 11.46
C VAL A 325 -19.31 8.24 12.97
N SER A 326 -19.17 7.11 13.66
CA SER A 326 -18.94 7.08 15.11
C SER A 326 -17.55 7.58 15.48
N GLU A 327 -16.57 7.30 14.63
CA GLU A 327 -15.18 7.70 14.80
C GLU A 327 -14.51 7.89 13.43
N VAL A 328 -13.60 8.88 13.34
CA VAL A 328 -12.79 9.10 12.15
C VAL A 328 -11.52 8.26 12.25
N ASP A 329 -11.25 7.50 11.21
CA ASP A 329 -10.04 6.70 11.10
C ASP A 329 -9.17 7.10 9.90
N TRP A 330 -7.97 6.58 9.87
CA TRP A 330 -7.01 6.87 8.82
C TRP A 330 -7.38 6.26 7.45
N ARG A 331 -8.29 5.28 7.39
CA ARG A 331 -8.82 4.74 6.13
C ARG A 331 -9.71 5.75 5.44
N GLN A 332 -10.57 6.41 6.21
CA GLN A 332 -11.38 7.53 5.71
C GLN A 332 -10.49 8.66 5.19
N TYR A 333 -9.45 9.02 5.96
CA TYR A 333 -8.45 10.00 5.51
C TYR A 333 -7.79 9.60 4.20
N LEU A 334 -7.35 8.34 4.04
CA LEU A 334 -6.75 7.88 2.79
C LEU A 334 -7.71 7.98 1.61
N GLY A 335 -8.95 7.53 1.79
CA GLY A 335 -10.00 7.65 0.76
C GLY A 335 -10.27 9.09 0.37
N TYR A 336 -10.40 9.98 1.36
CA TYR A 336 -10.58 11.42 1.15
C TYR A 336 -9.43 12.03 0.33
N MET A 337 -8.19 11.75 0.73
CA MET A 337 -7.01 12.27 0.03
C MET A 337 -6.87 11.70 -1.37
N ALA A 338 -7.20 10.44 -1.57
CA ALA A 338 -7.15 9.80 -2.89
C ALA A 338 -8.13 10.45 -3.87
N ALA A 339 -9.40 10.57 -3.48
CA ALA A 339 -10.41 11.23 -4.32
C ALA A 339 -10.06 12.70 -4.57
N LYS A 340 -9.63 13.44 -3.54
CA LYS A 340 -9.19 14.83 -3.67
C LYS A 340 -8.03 14.98 -4.68
N ASN A 341 -7.03 14.08 -4.62
CA ASN A 341 -5.89 14.12 -5.54
C ASN A 341 -6.30 13.74 -6.96
N ILE A 342 -7.12 12.68 -7.14
CA ILE A 342 -7.67 12.32 -8.47
C ILE A 342 -8.42 13.51 -9.08
N ILE A 343 -9.35 14.11 -8.34
CA ILE A 343 -10.15 15.25 -8.78
C ILE A 343 -9.24 16.41 -9.19
N ASN A 344 -8.29 16.78 -8.34
CA ASN A 344 -7.38 17.88 -8.61
C ASN A 344 -6.51 17.64 -9.86
N ARG A 345 -6.06 16.38 -10.06
CA ARG A 345 -5.15 16.07 -11.18
C ARG A 345 -5.89 15.86 -12.49
N VAL A 346 -7.07 15.27 -12.48
CA VAL A 346 -7.93 15.22 -13.67
C VAL A 346 -8.32 16.62 -14.12
N ASN A 347 -8.67 17.51 -13.18
CA ASN A 347 -8.96 18.91 -13.50
C ASN A 347 -7.75 19.65 -14.06
N ALA A 348 -6.55 19.44 -13.48
CA ALA A 348 -5.33 20.07 -13.97
C ALA A 348 -4.89 19.54 -15.33
N ALA A 349 -5.07 18.24 -15.58
CA ALA A 349 -4.82 17.62 -16.88
C ALA A 349 -5.81 18.10 -17.97
N GLY A 350 -7.01 18.51 -17.57
CA GLY A 350 -8.11 18.84 -18.50
C GLY A 350 -8.59 17.65 -19.32
N SER A 351 -8.19 16.43 -18.98
CA SER A 351 -8.38 15.23 -19.78
C SER A 351 -8.45 13.99 -18.88
N THR A 352 -9.14 12.96 -19.34
CA THR A 352 -9.14 11.62 -18.73
C THR A 352 -8.16 10.64 -19.42
N ALA A 353 -7.35 11.11 -20.36
CA ALA A 353 -6.29 10.32 -20.98
C ALA A 353 -5.27 9.88 -19.92
N THR A 354 -4.98 8.59 -19.85
CA THR A 354 -4.10 8.00 -18.83
C THR A 354 -2.77 8.72 -18.71
N GLU A 355 -2.06 8.95 -19.83
CA GLU A 355 -0.76 9.61 -19.79
C GLU A 355 -0.85 11.08 -19.31
N LYS A 356 -1.92 11.79 -19.64
CA LYS A 356 -2.15 13.16 -19.14
C LYS A 356 -2.37 13.19 -17.63
N ILE A 357 -3.06 12.17 -17.08
CA ILE A 357 -3.23 12.04 -15.64
C ILE A 357 -1.90 11.67 -14.98
N VAL A 358 -1.12 10.74 -15.57
CA VAL A 358 0.20 10.36 -15.08
C VAL A 358 1.12 11.58 -15.02
N GLU A 359 1.26 12.35 -16.13
CA GLU A 359 2.05 13.58 -16.17
C GLU A 359 1.60 14.61 -15.12
N ALA A 360 0.28 14.70 -14.88
CA ALA A 360 -0.27 15.61 -13.87
C ALA A 360 0.01 15.16 -12.42
N PHE A 361 0.21 13.88 -12.18
CA PHE A 361 0.57 13.34 -10.87
C PHE A 361 2.07 13.40 -10.58
N GLU A 362 2.93 13.27 -11.60
CA GLU A 362 4.38 13.32 -11.42
C GLU A 362 4.83 14.65 -10.80
N ASN A 363 5.57 14.57 -9.69
CA ASN A 363 6.04 15.71 -8.90
C ASN A 363 4.90 16.63 -8.38
N TYR A 364 3.67 16.12 -8.29
CA TYR A 364 2.57 16.90 -7.75
C TYR A 364 2.68 17.05 -6.24
N HIS A 365 2.89 18.27 -5.77
CA HIS A 365 2.88 18.65 -4.37
C HIS A 365 1.46 18.94 -3.88
N TYR A 366 1.10 18.44 -2.70
CA TYR A 366 -0.22 18.63 -2.12
C TYR A 366 -0.19 18.73 -0.59
N ASP A 367 -1.21 19.35 -0.03
CA ASP A 367 -1.45 19.33 1.40
C ASP A 367 -1.99 17.94 1.80
N ALA A 368 -1.15 17.20 2.51
CA ALA A 368 -1.46 15.86 3.00
C ALA A 368 -2.23 15.86 4.33
N ALA A 369 -2.72 17.00 4.81
CA ALA A 369 -3.27 17.14 6.14
C ALA A 369 -2.31 16.58 7.23
N LYS A 370 -1.05 16.96 7.10
CA LYS A 370 0.07 16.65 8.00
C LYS A 370 0.88 17.92 8.21
N LYS A 371 1.79 17.93 9.18
CA LYS A 371 2.61 19.10 9.50
C LYS A 371 3.44 19.58 8.30
N SER A 372 3.94 18.67 7.46
CA SER A 372 4.54 18.99 6.17
C SER A 372 3.67 18.51 5.03
N GLY A 373 3.77 19.19 3.88
CA GLY A 373 3.16 18.74 2.64
C GLY A 373 3.70 17.39 2.16
N ALA A 374 3.09 16.85 1.14
CA ALA A 374 3.53 15.63 0.46
C ALA A 374 3.61 15.86 -1.04
N TYR A 375 4.26 14.93 -1.75
CA TYR A 375 4.29 14.94 -3.19
C TYR A 375 4.39 13.51 -3.75
N PHE A 376 3.95 13.31 -4.99
CA PHE A 376 4.18 12.07 -5.70
C PHE A 376 5.51 12.13 -6.42
N ARG A 377 6.46 11.30 -6.01
CA ARG A 377 7.80 11.26 -6.58
C ARG A 377 7.74 10.67 -7.99
N LYS A 378 8.37 11.37 -8.95
CA LYS A 378 8.29 10.98 -10.36
C LYS A 378 8.95 9.63 -10.66
N CYS A 379 10.06 9.33 -9.99
CA CYS A 379 10.89 8.16 -10.32
C CYS A 379 10.25 6.82 -9.98
N ASP A 380 9.31 6.77 -9.02
CA ASP A 380 8.66 5.54 -8.59
C ASP A 380 7.17 5.70 -8.25
N HIS A 381 6.62 6.89 -8.44
CA HIS A 381 5.22 7.23 -8.19
C HIS A 381 4.75 7.00 -6.73
N GLN A 382 5.71 6.96 -5.79
CA GLN A 382 5.41 6.91 -4.36
C GLN A 382 5.02 8.29 -3.84
N ALA A 383 3.94 8.39 -3.07
CA ALA A 383 3.66 9.57 -2.28
C ALA A 383 4.69 9.70 -1.14
N ILE A 384 5.51 10.74 -1.22
CA ILE A 384 6.51 11.08 -0.21
C ILE A 384 5.84 11.96 0.83
N GLN A 385 5.71 11.45 2.06
CA GLN A 385 4.97 12.08 3.14
C GLN A 385 5.51 11.68 4.50
N GLN A 386 5.26 12.48 5.54
CA GLN A 386 5.58 12.10 6.92
C GLN A 386 4.94 10.77 7.30
N THR A 387 5.71 9.94 8.01
CA THR A 387 5.30 8.64 8.54
C THR A 387 5.61 8.61 10.02
N TYR A 388 4.78 7.94 10.79
CA TYR A 388 4.83 8.02 12.24
C TYR A 388 5.03 6.65 12.90
N ALA A 389 5.65 6.65 14.08
CA ALA A 389 5.40 5.63 15.07
C ALA A 389 4.33 6.15 16.03
N GLY A 390 3.24 5.42 16.14
CA GLY A 390 2.19 5.67 17.12
C GLY A 390 2.40 4.83 18.37
N GLU A 391 2.11 5.41 19.54
CA GLU A 391 2.12 4.71 20.84
C GLU A 391 0.71 4.63 21.39
N ILE A 392 0.29 3.46 21.87
CA ILE A 392 -0.98 3.33 22.58
C ILE A 392 -0.88 4.00 23.94
N ILE A 393 -1.81 4.93 24.22
CA ILE A 393 -1.84 5.75 25.43
C ILE A 393 -2.86 5.24 26.45
N ALA A 394 -2.54 5.45 27.72
CA ALA A 394 -3.42 5.12 28.84
C ALA A 394 -4.74 5.90 28.77
N LYS A 395 -5.83 5.26 29.21
CA LYS A 395 -7.18 5.82 29.16
C LYS A 395 -7.31 7.22 29.74
N ASN A 396 -6.61 7.50 30.85
CA ASN A 396 -6.59 8.82 31.52
C ASN A 396 -5.82 9.91 30.77
N LYS A 397 -5.09 9.56 29.69
CA LYS A 397 -4.38 10.51 28.81
C LYS A 397 -5.13 10.78 27.49
N ARG A 398 -6.23 10.10 27.23
CA ARG A 398 -7.04 10.25 26.00
C ARG A 398 -7.89 11.51 26.10
N ARG A 399 -7.93 12.30 25.04
CA ARG A 399 -8.80 13.49 24.93
C ARG A 399 -10.25 13.12 24.57
N SER A 400 -10.41 11.95 23.92
CA SER A 400 -11.72 11.33 23.63
C SER A 400 -11.67 9.83 23.91
N PRO A 401 -12.81 9.15 24.12
CA PRO A 401 -12.85 7.72 24.38
C PRO A 401 -12.16 6.86 23.32
N ASN A 402 -12.14 7.33 22.08
CA ASN A 402 -11.62 6.60 20.93
C ASN A 402 -10.26 7.11 20.45
N GLU A 403 -9.60 7.96 21.21
CA GLU A 403 -8.22 8.36 20.96
C GLU A 403 -7.27 7.36 21.60
N TYR A 404 -6.83 6.38 20.83
CA TYR A 404 -5.97 5.32 21.33
C TYR A 404 -4.49 5.61 21.19
N PHE A 405 -4.10 6.49 20.27
CA PHE A 405 -2.71 6.75 19.92
C PHE A 405 -2.26 8.17 20.21
N THR A 406 -0.97 8.31 20.47
CA THR A 406 -0.22 9.54 20.28
C THR A 406 0.93 9.31 19.31
N ILE A 407 1.41 10.35 18.64
CA ILE A 407 2.59 10.26 17.78
C ILE A 407 3.84 10.24 18.69
N ALA A 408 4.47 9.08 18.80
CA ALA A 408 5.71 8.90 19.57
C ALA A 408 6.94 9.40 18.80
N SER A 409 6.95 9.25 17.47
CA SER A 409 8.00 9.79 16.62
C SER A 409 7.49 10.06 15.19
N THR A 410 8.14 11.00 14.53
CA THR A 410 7.86 11.41 13.15
C THR A 410 9.11 11.24 12.30
N VAL A 411 8.98 10.63 11.13
CA VAL A 411 10.04 10.55 10.12
C VAL A 411 9.58 11.31 8.88
N GLY A 412 10.42 12.24 8.41
CA GLY A 412 10.16 12.98 7.16
C GLY A 412 10.07 12.02 5.98
N GLY A 413 9.24 12.35 5.00
CA GLY A 413 8.95 11.45 3.89
C GLY A 413 10.18 10.97 3.12
N GLU A 414 11.13 11.87 2.87
CA GLU A 414 12.38 11.56 2.19
C GLU A 414 13.27 10.57 2.96
N TYR A 415 13.25 10.66 4.30
CA TYR A 415 14.03 9.76 5.18
C TYR A 415 13.28 8.44 5.41
N ALA A 416 11.96 8.46 5.33
CA ALA A 416 11.14 7.26 5.48
C ALA A 416 11.17 6.39 4.21
N ALA A 417 11.12 7.02 3.04
CA ALA A 417 11.06 6.33 1.76
C ALA A 417 12.38 5.63 1.40
N GLU A 418 12.28 4.51 0.70
CA GLU A 418 13.46 3.88 0.08
C GLU A 418 13.98 4.74 -1.08
N PRO A 419 15.27 4.58 -1.50
CA PRO A 419 15.75 5.19 -2.74
C PRO A 419 14.89 4.78 -3.91
N CYS A 420 14.79 5.65 -4.90
CA CYS A 420 14.17 5.31 -6.16
C CYS A 420 14.85 4.09 -6.76
N SER A 421 14.14 3.01 -6.82
CA SER A 421 14.53 1.80 -7.54
C SER A 421 13.26 1.21 -8.11
N ASN A 422 13.07 1.30 -9.38
CA ASN A 422 11.97 0.63 -10.03
C ASN A 422 12.42 -0.05 -11.29
N ALA A 423 11.66 -1.05 -11.65
CA ALA A 423 11.99 -1.93 -12.75
C ALA A 423 11.36 -1.50 -14.07
N ASP A 424 10.30 -0.71 -14.03
CA ASP A 424 9.57 -0.32 -15.25
C ASP A 424 9.78 1.15 -15.57
N SER A 425 10.91 1.44 -16.19
CA SER A 425 11.44 2.76 -16.09
C SER A 425 11.90 3.41 -17.37
N THR A 426 11.12 3.40 -18.39
CA THR A 426 11.40 4.32 -19.51
C THR A 426 11.30 5.80 -19.10
N ALA A 427 10.56 6.11 -18.03
CA ALA A 427 10.50 7.45 -17.47
C ALA A 427 11.36 7.62 -16.20
N ALA A 428 11.49 6.58 -15.39
CA ALA A 428 12.23 6.62 -14.14
C ALA A 428 13.74 6.57 -14.32
N GLU A 429 14.28 5.88 -15.32
CA GLU A 429 15.73 5.85 -15.59
C GLU A 429 16.35 7.24 -15.76
N LYS A 430 15.62 8.18 -16.35
CA LYS A 430 16.11 9.55 -16.55
C LYS A 430 16.11 10.40 -15.27
N VAL A 431 15.37 10.00 -14.24
CA VAL A 431 15.18 10.79 -13.00
C VAL A 431 16.02 10.23 -11.85
N ILE A 432 16.25 8.91 -11.79
CA ILE A 432 17.07 8.28 -10.74
C ILE A 432 18.49 8.88 -10.68
N THR A 433 19.02 9.33 -11.80
CA THR A 433 20.36 9.94 -11.87
C THR A 433 20.42 11.37 -11.39
N SER A 434 19.29 12.05 -11.26
CA SER A 434 19.22 13.47 -10.91
C SER A 434 18.68 13.76 -9.51
N GLU A 435 17.94 12.86 -8.90
CA GLU A 435 17.44 13.02 -7.53
C GLU A 435 18.54 12.66 -6.52
N LYS A 436 19.17 13.66 -5.93
CA LYS A 436 20.01 13.48 -4.75
C LYS A 436 19.09 13.12 -3.56
N ILE A 437 18.97 11.84 -3.28
CA ILE A 437 18.37 11.35 -2.05
C ILE A 437 19.40 11.63 -0.95
N GLY A 438 19.01 12.42 0.07
CA GLY A 438 19.89 12.76 1.18
C GLY A 438 20.46 11.50 1.86
N PRO A 439 21.62 11.60 2.49
CA PRO A 439 22.28 10.46 3.10
C PRO A 439 21.39 9.82 4.16
N ARG A 440 21.25 8.49 4.07
CA ARG A 440 20.51 7.67 5.04
C ARG A 440 21.25 7.51 6.39
N GLU A 441 22.43 8.10 6.52
CA GLU A 441 23.18 8.11 7.77
C GLU A 441 22.61 9.19 8.68
N GLY A 442 21.96 8.75 9.75
CA GLY A 442 21.40 9.60 10.77
C GLY A 442 19.91 9.88 10.61
N TYR A 443 19.08 8.87 10.90
CA TYR A 443 17.67 9.09 11.15
C TYR A 443 17.52 10.07 12.32
N THR A 444 17.25 11.33 12.04
CA THR A 444 16.82 12.26 13.07
C THR A 444 15.33 11.96 13.31
N VAL A 445 15.06 11.08 14.25
CA VAL A 445 13.75 10.95 14.84
C VAL A 445 13.47 12.27 15.53
N VAL A 446 12.68 13.13 14.92
CA VAL A 446 12.22 14.34 15.60
C VAL A 446 11.18 13.89 16.61
N SER A 447 11.62 13.72 17.86
CA SER A 447 10.72 13.51 18.99
C SER A 447 9.88 14.78 19.14
N THR A 448 8.59 14.65 18.95
CA THR A 448 7.63 15.68 19.39
C THR A 448 7.40 15.46 20.87
N LYS A 449 8.12 16.20 21.73
CA LYS A 449 7.71 16.44 23.11
C LYS A 449 6.60 17.47 23.15
#